data_899d5b77ac706bfe663fb500765c1392
#
_entry.id   899d5b77ac706bfe663fb500765c1392
#
_cell.length_a   1.000
_cell.length_b   1.000
_cell.length_c   1.000
_cell.angle_alpha   90.00
_cell.angle_beta   90.00
_cell.angle_gamma   90.00
#
_symmetry.space_group_name_H-M   'P 1'
#
loop_
_entity.id
_entity.type
_entity.pdbx_description
1 polymer ?
#
loop_
_entity_poly.entity_id
_entity_poly.type
_entity_poly.pdbx_seq_one_letter_code
_entity_poly.pdbx_strand_id
1 'polypeptide(L)'
;PMPDRLTSRQRAHLRSRAHDQDPLIHIGKEGLTEAVQAAIAEAFNTRELLTLRVLDNAPNDVRPVAEAAAEGLDDAQVVHTLGHTALLYRPHPEEPEITLPDAGPEA
;
A
#
# COMPACT_ATOMS: atom_id res chain seq x y z
N PRO A 1 2.06 18.06 4.93
CA PRO A 1 1.76 17.22 3.78
C PRO A 1 2.63 16.00 3.72
N MET A 2 2.12 14.99 3.08
CA MET A 2 2.86 13.76 2.91
C MET A 2 4.05 13.97 1.99
N PRO A 3 5.20 13.38 2.28
CA PRO A 3 6.33 13.50 1.38
C PRO A 3 6.02 12.81 0.05
N ASP A 4 6.64 13.31 -1.03
CA ASP A 4 6.46 12.71 -2.34
C ASP A 4 6.92 11.26 -2.36
N ARG A 5 7.89 10.94 -1.50
CA ARG A 5 8.47 9.61 -1.47
C ARG A 5 8.85 9.25 -0.03
N LEU A 6 8.47 8.05 0.36
CA LEU A 6 8.83 7.54 1.67
C LEU A 6 10.34 7.24 1.72
N THR A 7 10.97 7.58 2.83
CA THR A 7 12.38 7.23 3.06
C THR A 7 12.47 5.77 3.52
N SER A 8 13.69 5.23 3.49
CA SER A 8 13.92 3.87 3.98
C SER A 8 13.50 3.73 5.43
N ARG A 9 13.75 4.74 6.24
CA ARG A 9 13.40 4.74 7.65
C ARG A 9 11.88 4.71 7.83
N GLN A 10 11.18 5.51 7.04
CA GLN A 10 9.73 5.54 7.10
C GLN A 10 9.13 4.22 6.62
N ARG A 11 9.70 3.63 5.57
CA ARG A 11 9.23 2.33 5.08
C ARG A 11 9.41 1.24 6.13
N ALA A 12 10.55 1.24 6.82
CA ALA A 12 10.80 0.26 7.87
C ALA A 12 9.77 0.39 8.99
N HIS A 13 9.44 1.62 9.36
CA HIS A 13 8.44 1.87 10.39
C HIS A 13 7.08 1.31 9.97
N LEU A 14 6.67 1.59 8.72
CA LEU A 14 5.38 1.11 8.23
C LEU A 14 5.33 -0.40 8.11
N ARG A 15 6.44 -1.03 7.69
CA ARG A 15 6.50 -2.50 7.64
C ARG A 15 6.31 -3.10 9.02
N SER A 16 6.93 -2.49 10.04
CA SER A 16 6.80 -3.00 11.41
C SER A 16 5.37 -2.87 11.91
N ARG A 17 4.66 -1.81 11.51
CA ARG A 17 3.29 -1.62 11.92
C ARG A 17 2.35 -2.63 11.24
N ALA A 18 2.71 -3.12 10.07
CA ALA A 18 1.88 -4.05 9.31
C ALA A 18 2.33 -5.50 9.44
N HIS A 19 3.31 -5.77 10.30
CA HIS A 19 3.95 -7.08 10.39
C HIS A 19 2.98 -8.25 10.52
N ASP A 20 1.94 -8.10 11.31
CA ASP A 20 0.98 -9.17 11.57
C ASP A 20 -0.28 -9.07 10.71
N GLN A 21 -0.29 -8.18 9.74
CA GLN A 21 -1.46 -7.96 8.91
C GLN A 21 -1.59 -9.03 7.84
N ASP A 22 -2.75 -9.67 7.78
CA ASP A 22 -3.05 -10.59 6.69
C ASP A 22 -3.45 -9.80 5.44
N PRO A 23 -3.21 -10.35 4.24
CA PRO A 23 -3.69 -9.68 3.03
C PRO A 23 -5.20 -9.53 3.06
N LEU A 24 -5.66 -8.31 2.84
CA LEU A 24 -7.08 -8.02 2.81
C LEU A 24 -7.67 -8.17 1.41
N ILE A 25 -6.88 -7.87 0.41
CA ILE A 25 -7.30 -7.88 -0.99
C ILE A 25 -6.50 -8.94 -1.73
N HIS A 26 -7.19 -9.79 -2.49
CA HIS A 26 -6.54 -10.79 -3.33
C HIS A 26 -6.84 -10.49 -4.78
N ILE A 27 -5.81 -10.48 -5.61
CA ILE A 27 -5.93 -10.15 -7.02
C ILE A 27 -5.62 -11.39 -7.84
N GLY A 28 -6.62 -11.88 -8.58
CA GLY A 28 -6.53 -13.13 -9.33
C GLY A 28 -6.45 -12.90 -10.83
N LYS A 29 -7.02 -13.84 -11.58
CA LYS A 29 -6.86 -13.88 -13.05
C LYS A 29 -7.40 -12.66 -13.76
N GLU A 30 -8.35 -11.95 -13.17
CA GLU A 30 -8.91 -10.76 -13.79
C GLU A 30 -8.05 -9.51 -13.58
N GLY A 31 -7.02 -9.63 -12.74
CA GLY A 31 -6.13 -8.52 -12.48
C GLY A 31 -6.76 -7.43 -11.64
N LEU A 32 -6.24 -6.22 -11.79
CA LEU A 32 -6.72 -5.06 -11.05
C LEU A 32 -7.91 -4.45 -11.77
N THR A 33 -9.09 -4.99 -11.47
CA THR A 33 -10.33 -4.51 -12.08
C THR A 33 -10.81 -3.23 -11.37
N GLU A 34 -11.82 -2.58 -11.97
CA GLU A 34 -12.43 -1.42 -11.34
C GLU A 34 -13.04 -1.78 -9.99
N ALA A 35 -13.64 -2.97 -9.89
CA ALA A 35 -14.21 -3.43 -8.63
C ALA A 35 -13.14 -3.63 -7.56
N VAL A 36 -12.00 -4.21 -7.94
CA VAL A 36 -10.90 -4.39 -7.00
C VAL A 36 -10.34 -3.04 -6.57
N GLN A 37 -10.16 -2.12 -7.52
CA GLN A 37 -9.65 -0.80 -7.20
C GLN A 37 -10.60 -0.07 -6.24
N ALA A 38 -11.91 -0.20 -6.48
CA ALA A 38 -12.90 0.40 -5.58
C ALA A 38 -12.84 -0.22 -4.18
N ALA A 39 -12.61 -1.53 -4.10
CA ALA A 39 -12.49 -2.20 -2.81
C ALA A 39 -11.27 -1.71 -2.05
N ILE A 40 -10.15 -1.47 -2.76
CA ILE A 40 -8.95 -0.94 -2.14
C ILE A 40 -9.22 0.47 -1.60
N ALA A 41 -9.86 1.31 -2.41
CA ALA A 41 -10.19 2.67 -1.98
C ALA A 41 -11.09 2.67 -0.75
N GLU A 42 -12.09 1.77 -0.74
CA GLU A 42 -12.99 1.67 0.39
C GLU A 42 -12.27 1.21 1.66
N ALA A 43 -11.35 0.27 1.52
CA ALA A 43 -10.60 -0.23 2.67
C ALA A 43 -9.80 0.89 3.33
N PHE A 44 -9.30 1.83 2.54
CA PHE A 44 -8.54 2.96 3.08
C PHE A 44 -9.41 3.98 3.82
N ASN A 45 -10.73 3.83 3.79
CA ASN A 45 -11.59 4.69 4.61
C ASN A 45 -11.43 4.38 6.10
N THR A 46 -11.02 3.16 6.43
CA THR A 46 -10.92 2.74 7.83
C THR A 46 -9.52 2.30 8.24
N ARG A 47 -8.53 2.46 7.39
CA ARG A 47 -7.15 2.07 7.70
C ARG A 47 -6.18 2.87 6.87
N GLU A 48 -4.95 2.92 7.30
CA GLU A 48 -3.89 3.62 6.57
C GLU A 48 -2.89 2.66 5.94
N LEU A 49 -2.90 1.39 6.35
CA LEU A 49 -2.03 0.35 5.80
C LEU A 49 -2.89 -0.77 5.26
N LEU A 50 -2.54 -1.25 4.08
CA LEU A 50 -3.27 -2.32 3.40
C LEU A 50 -2.28 -3.28 2.77
N THR A 51 -2.43 -4.56 3.06
CA THR A 51 -1.65 -5.59 2.39
C THR A 51 -2.52 -6.26 1.33
N LEU A 52 -2.00 -6.36 0.12
CA LEU A 52 -2.66 -7.09 -0.94
C LEU A 52 -1.79 -8.26 -1.39
N ARG A 53 -2.42 -9.27 -1.96
CA ARG A 53 -1.72 -10.44 -2.46
C ARG A 53 -2.11 -10.66 -3.91
N VAL A 54 -1.10 -10.85 -4.77
CA VAL A 54 -1.31 -11.14 -6.18
C VAL A 54 -1.15 -12.64 -6.37
N LEU A 55 -2.22 -13.29 -6.82
CA LEU A 55 -2.24 -14.74 -6.94
C LEU A 55 -1.46 -15.19 -8.18
N ASP A 56 -1.09 -16.48 -8.21
CA ASP A 56 -0.27 -17.01 -9.30
C ASP A 56 -0.90 -16.86 -10.67
N ASN A 57 -2.23 -16.88 -10.73
CA ASN A 57 -2.94 -16.79 -12.01
C ASN A 57 -3.24 -15.35 -12.44
N ALA A 58 -2.73 -14.36 -11.72
CA ALA A 58 -2.92 -12.97 -12.11
C ALA A 58 -2.08 -12.66 -13.36
N PRO A 59 -2.57 -11.75 -14.22
CA PRO A 59 -1.85 -11.44 -15.47
C PRO A 59 -0.56 -10.65 -15.29
N ASN A 60 -0.37 -9.97 -14.15
CA ASN A 60 0.82 -9.16 -13.92
C ASN A 60 1.43 -9.46 -12.56
N ASP A 61 2.71 -9.11 -12.43
CA ASP A 61 3.44 -9.31 -11.19
C ASP A 61 3.00 -8.32 -10.10
N VAL A 62 3.41 -8.63 -8.88
CA VAL A 62 2.96 -7.87 -7.72
C VAL A 62 3.35 -6.39 -7.78
N ARG A 63 4.58 -6.06 -8.22
CA ARG A 63 5.01 -4.66 -8.20
C ARG A 63 4.20 -3.78 -9.16
N PRO A 64 4.08 -4.12 -10.45
CA PRO A 64 3.26 -3.26 -11.32
C PRO A 64 1.80 -3.18 -10.88
N VAL A 65 1.25 -4.25 -10.31
CA VAL A 65 -0.13 -4.22 -9.81
C VAL A 65 -0.23 -3.25 -8.63
N ALA A 66 0.71 -3.34 -7.69
CA ALA A 66 0.70 -2.47 -6.52
C ALA A 66 0.88 -1.00 -6.92
N GLU A 67 1.78 -0.73 -7.86
CA GLU A 67 2.00 0.64 -8.31
C GLU A 67 0.77 1.20 -9.02
N ALA A 68 0.12 0.40 -9.84
CA ALA A 68 -1.10 0.83 -10.51
C ALA A 68 -2.22 1.12 -9.52
N ALA A 69 -2.34 0.28 -8.49
CA ALA A 69 -3.35 0.49 -7.46
C ALA A 69 -3.10 1.79 -6.71
N ALA A 70 -1.85 2.05 -6.35
CA ALA A 70 -1.49 3.28 -5.63
C ALA A 70 -1.72 4.51 -6.50
N GLU A 71 -1.38 4.43 -7.79
CA GLU A 71 -1.58 5.57 -8.69
C GLU A 71 -3.05 5.93 -8.86
N GLY A 72 -3.93 4.97 -8.71
CA GLY A 72 -5.36 5.21 -8.81
C GLY A 72 -5.97 5.86 -7.57
N LEU A 73 -5.16 6.14 -6.56
CA LEU A 73 -5.63 6.73 -5.31
C LEU A 73 -4.80 7.97 -4.98
N ASP A 74 -5.46 8.96 -4.36
CA ASP A 74 -4.75 10.15 -3.92
C ASP A 74 -3.87 9.81 -2.72
N ASP A 75 -2.62 10.25 -2.75
CA ASP A 75 -1.69 10.17 -1.63
C ASP A 75 -1.35 8.75 -1.18
N ALA A 76 -1.56 7.76 -2.04
CA ALA A 76 -1.19 6.39 -1.72
C ALA A 76 0.19 6.07 -2.26
N GLN A 77 0.93 5.26 -1.53
CA GLN A 77 2.26 4.83 -1.93
C GLN A 77 2.47 3.35 -1.67
N VAL A 78 3.29 2.72 -2.50
CA VAL A 78 3.74 1.35 -2.25
C VAL A 78 4.87 1.43 -1.24
N VAL A 79 4.71 0.76 -0.11
CA VAL A 79 5.75 0.74 0.93
C VAL A 79 6.82 -0.28 0.56
N HIS A 80 6.41 -1.50 0.26
CA HIS A 80 7.32 -2.52 -0.22
C HIS A 80 6.54 -3.69 -0.80
N THR A 81 7.27 -4.56 -1.48
CA THR A 81 6.71 -5.84 -1.94
C THR A 81 7.57 -6.97 -1.37
N LEU A 82 6.93 -8.09 -1.08
CA LEU A 82 7.61 -9.28 -0.57
C LEU A 82 6.89 -10.50 -1.14
N GLY A 83 7.60 -11.26 -1.98
CA GLY A 83 6.98 -12.39 -2.64
C GLY A 83 5.79 -11.93 -3.48
N HIS A 84 4.62 -12.48 -3.19
CA HIS A 84 3.40 -12.15 -3.92
C HIS A 84 2.57 -11.08 -3.22
N THR A 85 3.11 -10.46 -2.16
CA THR A 85 2.34 -9.47 -1.40
C THR A 85 2.94 -8.09 -1.56
N ALA A 86 2.10 -7.08 -1.35
CA ALA A 86 2.52 -5.69 -1.37
C ALA A 86 1.83 -4.95 -0.24
N LEU A 87 2.57 -4.03 0.37
CA LEU A 87 2.04 -3.16 1.42
C LEU A 87 1.86 -1.77 0.86
N LEU A 88 0.65 -1.26 0.94
CA LEU A 88 0.31 0.09 0.51
C LEU A 88 0.05 0.96 1.73
N TYR A 89 0.37 2.23 1.63
CA TYR A 89 0.15 3.22 2.68
C TYR A 89 -0.56 4.43 2.11
N ARG A 90 -1.62 4.86 2.81
CA ARG A 90 -2.34 6.08 2.47
C ARG A 90 -2.75 6.74 3.77
N PRO A 91 -2.14 7.87 4.16
CA PRO A 91 -2.51 8.52 5.40
C PRO A 91 -3.93 9.05 5.33
N HIS A 92 -4.64 9.00 6.44
CA HIS A 92 -5.97 9.57 6.51
C HIS A 92 -5.86 11.08 6.22
N PRO A 93 -6.71 11.61 5.33
CA PRO A 93 -6.53 13.01 4.90
C PRO A 93 -6.72 14.04 5.99
N GLU A 94 -7.49 13.73 7.02
CA GLU A 94 -7.79 14.69 8.07
C GLU A 94 -7.19 14.33 9.41
N GLU A 95 -7.15 13.03 9.74
CA GLU A 95 -6.67 12.60 11.05
C GLU A 95 -5.76 11.37 10.88
N PRO A 96 -4.53 11.58 10.42
CA PRO A 96 -3.60 10.45 10.29
C PRO A 96 -3.33 9.81 11.66
N GLU A 97 -3.45 8.49 11.72
CA GLU A 97 -3.21 7.74 12.95
C GLU A 97 -1.77 7.32 13.10
N ILE A 98 -1.12 7.04 11.98
CA ILE A 98 0.27 6.60 12.01
C ILE A 98 1.17 7.82 11.95
N THR A 99 2.04 7.97 12.94
CA THR A 99 3.02 9.04 12.94
C THR A 99 4.29 8.51 12.32
N LEU A 100 4.68 9.09 11.19
CA LEU A 100 5.92 8.69 10.53
C LEU A 100 7.12 9.28 11.24
N PRO A 101 8.24 8.54 11.32
CA PRO A 101 9.47 9.11 11.83
C PRO A 101 9.99 10.18 10.88
N ASP A 102 10.85 11.06 11.37
CA ASP A 102 11.48 12.06 10.54
C ASP A 102 12.22 11.39 9.38
N ALA A 103 12.26 12.09 8.24
CA ALA A 103 12.97 11.57 7.08
C ALA A 103 14.45 11.34 7.38
N GLY A 104 15.02 12.12 8.30
CA GLY A 104 16.41 11.99 8.67
C GLY A 104 17.32 12.77 7.76
N PRO A 105 18.64 12.64 7.97
CA PRO A 105 19.60 13.45 7.22
C PRO A 105 19.74 13.07 5.75
N GLU A 106 19.19 11.94 5.34
CA GLU A 106 19.31 11.53 3.95
C GLU A 106 18.35 12.27 3.04
N ALA A 107 17.55 13.12 3.56
CA ALA A 107 16.56 13.85 2.79
C ALA A 107 17.21 14.64 1.65
#